data_1cdd2b781b63bd139afcaf1a3bf1f242
#
_entry.id   1cdd2b781b63bd139afcaf1a3bf1f242
#
_cell.length_a   1.000
_cell.length_b   1.000
_cell.length_c   1.000
_cell.angle_alpha   90.00
_cell.angle_beta   90.00
_cell.angle_gamma   90.00
#
_symmetry.space_group_name_H-M   'P 1'
#
loop_
_entity.id
_entity.type
_entity.pdbx_description
1 polymer ?
#
loop_
_entity_poly.entity_id
_entity_poly.type
_entity_poly.pdbx_seq_one_letter_code
_entity_poly.pdbx_strand_id
1 'polypeptide(L)'
;MTEKYLKLKDVLESGKFAITAEIPAPVSASSNEMEEKIKILKGSVHAINVTDNPGATAHMSSLAGSAIVRNQGIDPILQITCRDRNRLAIQSELMGASALGINNVLTLAGDPVKNGDQKDAKAVFDINSKTILTIMDAMNNDGKTMSGRELQTKSSFFPGGAAIVHEPEDNWDPKVLSEKASFGARFIQTQFCYDVELVKRYIERIVDTGLSERMYFIIGIGPLRSEKSAKWMKDKLFGTVMPDSIIKRMEGSNDQIQEGADICAELIESFREIEGVHGAHLMAPRNLSAIPETVKQSGITI
;
A
#
# COMPACT_ATOMS: atom_id res chain seq x y z
N MET A 1 -1.16 -9.70 -27.70
CA MET A 1 -0.72 -10.61 -26.60
C MET A 1 -0.26 -9.70 -25.48
N THR A 2 -1.00 -9.64 -24.36
CA THR A 2 -0.57 -8.88 -23.16
C THR A 2 0.66 -9.59 -22.61
N GLU A 3 1.81 -8.91 -22.56
CA GLU A 3 2.99 -9.40 -21.84
C GLU A 3 2.55 -9.86 -20.45
N LYS A 4 2.94 -11.08 -20.10
CA LYS A 4 2.58 -11.70 -18.82
C LYS A 4 3.49 -11.07 -17.76
N TYR A 5 3.02 -9.99 -17.12
CA TYR A 5 3.71 -9.40 -15.97
C TYR A 5 3.58 -10.30 -14.73
N LEU A 6 4.56 -10.21 -13.84
CA LEU A 6 4.57 -10.95 -12.58
C LEU A 6 3.53 -10.33 -11.63
N LYS A 7 2.65 -11.14 -11.05
CA LYS A 7 1.65 -10.66 -10.10
C LYS A 7 2.23 -10.56 -8.69
N LEU A 8 1.82 -9.56 -7.94
CA LEU A 8 2.24 -9.40 -6.55
C LEU A 8 1.99 -10.66 -5.71
N LYS A 9 0.83 -11.29 -5.89
CA LYS A 9 0.50 -12.56 -5.24
C LYS A 9 1.55 -13.63 -5.52
N ASP A 10 1.94 -13.82 -6.79
CA ASP A 10 2.89 -14.85 -7.19
C ASP A 10 4.29 -14.56 -6.62
N VAL A 11 4.69 -13.28 -6.54
CA VAL A 11 5.95 -12.86 -5.90
C VAL A 11 5.97 -13.26 -4.43
N LEU A 12 4.93 -12.89 -3.69
CA LEU A 12 4.83 -13.16 -2.26
C LEU A 12 4.74 -14.67 -1.97
N GLU A 13 3.93 -15.41 -2.73
CA GLU A 13 3.79 -16.87 -2.59
C GLU A 13 5.08 -17.63 -2.95
N SER A 14 5.95 -17.05 -3.78
CA SER A 14 7.27 -17.64 -4.09
C SER A 14 8.32 -17.40 -3.02
N GLY A 15 8.00 -16.66 -1.95
CA GLY A 15 8.95 -16.28 -0.91
C GLY A 15 9.93 -15.17 -1.30
N LYS A 16 9.76 -14.54 -2.45
CA LYS A 16 10.57 -13.39 -2.86
C LYS A 16 10.17 -12.14 -2.11
N PHE A 17 11.16 -11.29 -1.79
CA PHE A 17 10.92 -9.99 -1.17
C PHE A 17 10.26 -9.04 -2.18
N ALA A 18 9.04 -8.62 -1.89
CA ALA A 18 8.26 -7.79 -2.81
C ALA A 18 8.61 -6.30 -2.68
N ILE A 19 8.74 -5.62 -3.80
CA ILE A 19 8.80 -4.16 -3.86
C ILE A 19 7.50 -3.65 -4.47
N THR A 20 6.78 -2.81 -3.74
CA THR A 20 5.61 -2.09 -4.24
C THR A 20 5.84 -0.59 -4.15
N ALA A 21 5.25 0.20 -5.02
CA ALA A 21 5.31 1.66 -4.91
C ALA A 21 3.92 2.27 -4.98
N GLU A 22 3.79 3.51 -4.51
CA GLU A 22 2.54 4.25 -4.54
C GLU A 22 2.59 5.40 -5.54
N ILE A 23 1.56 5.51 -6.36
CA ILE A 23 1.33 6.68 -7.23
C ILE A 23 -0.01 7.30 -6.86
N PRO A 24 -0.04 8.58 -6.45
CA PRO A 24 -1.29 9.30 -6.36
C PRO A 24 -1.88 9.46 -7.77
N ALA A 25 -3.15 9.04 -7.93
CA ALA A 25 -3.89 9.32 -9.15
C ALA A 25 -3.90 10.84 -9.42
N PRO A 26 -3.75 11.28 -10.67
CA PRO A 26 -3.65 12.71 -10.98
C PRO A 26 -4.99 13.45 -10.81
N VAL A 27 -4.94 14.76 -10.59
CA VAL A 27 -6.08 15.66 -10.72
C VAL A 27 -6.19 16.03 -12.19
N SER A 28 -6.62 15.08 -13.02
CA SER A 28 -6.63 15.22 -14.48
C SER A 28 -7.68 14.31 -15.10
N ALA A 29 -8.22 14.72 -16.23
CA ALA A 29 -9.06 13.90 -17.10
C ALA A 29 -8.25 13.19 -18.22
N SER A 30 -6.91 13.32 -18.21
CA SER A 30 -5.99 12.64 -19.14
C SER A 30 -5.19 11.57 -18.42
N SER A 31 -4.88 10.46 -19.11
CA SER A 31 -4.01 9.40 -18.63
C SER A 31 -2.51 9.77 -18.63
N ASN A 32 -2.11 10.79 -19.38
CA ASN A 32 -0.70 11.10 -19.68
C ASN A 32 0.18 11.22 -18.43
N GLU A 33 -0.27 11.99 -17.43
CA GLU A 33 0.50 12.16 -16.19
C GLU A 33 0.68 10.85 -15.44
N MET A 34 -0.35 10.00 -15.43
CA MET A 34 -0.29 8.69 -14.81
C MET A 34 0.70 7.77 -15.54
N GLU A 35 0.65 7.76 -16.87
CA GLU A 35 1.54 6.97 -17.71
C GLU A 35 3.01 7.37 -17.56
N GLU A 36 3.31 8.69 -17.47
CA GLU A 36 4.67 9.18 -17.20
C GLU A 36 5.19 8.70 -15.84
N LYS A 37 4.37 8.75 -14.80
CA LYS A 37 4.74 8.23 -13.48
C LYS A 37 4.98 6.71 -13.50
N ILE A 38 4.14 5.97 -14.22
CA ILE A 38 4.31 4.50 -14.37
C ILE A 38 5.61 4.17 -15.10
N LYS A 39 5.96 4.91 -16.16
CA LYS A 39 7.22 4.71 -16.90
C LYS A 39 8.45 4.83 -16.00
N ILE A 40 8.44 5.77 -15.04
CA ILE A 40 9.55 5.92 -14.08
C ILE A 40 9.73 4.64 -13.26
N LEU A 41 8.65 3.98 -12.85
CA LEU A 41 8.69 2.81 -11.96
C LEU A 41 8.83 1.48 -12.69
N LYS A 42 8.63 1.46 -14.01
CA LYS A 42 8.62 0.22 -14.78
C LYS A 42 9.97 -0.51 -14.71
N GLY A 43 9.92 -1.78 -14.29
CA GLY A 43 11.13 -2.60 -14.08
C GLY A 43 11.81 -2.38 -12.73
N SER A 44 11.25 -1.52 -11.86
CA SER A 44 11.80 -1.27 -10.52
C SER A 44 10.85 -1.69 -9.39
N VAL A 45 9.62 -2.10 -9.72
CA VAL A 45 8.63 -2.52 -8.73
C VAL A 45 7.79 -3.70 -9.25
N HIS A 46 7.32 -4.56 -8.35
CA HIS A 46 6.43 -5.68 -8.67
C HIS A 46 4.98 -5.23 -8.83
N ALA A 47 4.55 -4.22 -8.05
CA ALA A 47 3.18 -3.70 -8.14
C ALA A 47 3.12 -2.20 -7.79
N ILE A 48 2.07 -1.53 -8.26
CA ILE A 48 1.83 -0.10 -8.02
C ILE A 48 0.48 0.11 -7.33
N ASN A 49 0.52 0.71 -6.15
CA ASN A 49 -0.67 1.22 -5.46
C ASN A 49 -1.17 2.49 -6.17
N VAL A 50 -2.46 2.53 -6.42
CA VAL A 50 -3.15 3.73 -6.89
C VAL A 50 -4.05 4.27 -5.80
N THR A 51 -3.74 5.46 -5.31
CA THR A 51 -4.44 6.06 -4.17
C THR A 51 -5.89 6.45 -4.50
N ASP A 52 -6.76 6.41 -3.50
CA ASP A 52 -8.16 6.75 -3.61
C ASP A 52 -8.48 8.07 -2.90
N ASN A 53 -8.53 9.16 -3.65
CA ASN A 53 -8.76 10.53 -3.16
C ASN A 53 -7.90 10.88 -1.93
N PRO A 54 -6.54 10.81 -2.05
CA PRO A 54 -5.64 11.05 -0.93
C PRO A 54 -5.84 12.46 -0.35
N GLY A 55 -5.71 12.58 0.97
CA GLY A 55 -5.94 13.85 1.68
C GLY A 55 -7.38 14.36 1.57
N ALA A 56 -8.35 13.51 1.22
CA ALA A 56 -9.76 13.88 0.98
C ALA A 56 -9.93 14.94 -0.12
N THR A 57 -9.07 14.92 -1.13
CA THR A 57 -9.15 15.78 -2.33
C THR A 57 -9.55 14.96 -3.55
N ALA A 58 -10.31 15.56 -4.47
CA ALA A 58 -10.79 14.85 -5.66
C ALA A 58 -9.64 14.59 -6.66
N HIS A 59 -9.50 13.34 -7.05
CA HIS A 59 -8.52 12.85 -8.03
C HIS A 59 -9.22 11.96 -9.07
N MET A 60 -8.51 11.57 -10.11
CA MET A 60 -8.95 10.46 -10.97
C MET A 60 -9.26 9.25 -10.09
N SER A 61 -10.34 8.51 -10.39
CA SER A 61 -10.69 7.34 -9.57
C SER A 61 -9.57 6.31 -9.53
N SER A 62 -9.34 5.71 -8.38
CA SER A 62 -8.32 4.67 -8.19
C SER A 62 -8.54 3.49 -9.14
N LEU A 63 -9.79 3.16 -9.48
CA LEU A 63 -10.12 2.12 -10.45
C LEU A 63 -9.63 2.47 -11.85
N ALA A 64 -9.86 3.69 -12.32
CA ALA A 64 -9.36 4.14 -13.64
C ALA A 64 -7.83 4.16 -13.67
N GLY A 65 -7.18 4.71 -12.63
CA GLY A 65 -5.73 4.70 -12.51
C GLY A 65 -5.15 3.27 -12.47
N SER A 66 -5.79 2.34 -11.76
CA SER A 66 -5.39 0.92 -11.71
C SER A 66 -5.51 0.24 -13.08
N ALA A 67 -6.53 0.57 -13.86
CA ALA A 67 -6.66 0.08 -15.23
C ALA A 67 -5.54 0.60 -16.14
N ILE A 68 -5.12 1.86 -15.97
CA ILE A 68 -3.97 2.43 -16.69
C ILE A 68 -2.67 1.71 -16.30
N VAL A 69 -2.41 1.48 -14.99
CA VAL A 69 -1.24 0.72 -14.52
C VAL A 69 -1.20 -0.66 -15.16
N ARG A 70 -2.32 -1.37 -15.12
CA ARG A 70 -2.44 -2.71 -15.70
C ARG A 70 -2.16 -2.72 -17.21
N ASN A 71 -2.67 -1.73 -17.95
CA ASN A 71 -2.45 -1.61 -19.38
C ASN A 71 -0.98 -1.32 -19.76
N GLN A 72 -0.21 -0.77 -18.83
CA GLN A 72 1.25 -0.56 -18.98
C GLN A 72 2.07 -1.80 -18.59
N GLY A 73 1.41 -2.92 -18.22
CA GLY A 73 2.06 -4.20 -17.93
C GLY A 73 2.68 -4.29 -16.53
N ILE A 74 2.10 -3.61 -15.55
CA ILE A 74 2.48 -3.71 -14.13
C ILE A 74 1.24 -4.11 -13.33
N ASP A 75 1.42 -4.88 -12.25
CA ASP A 75 0.31 -5.31 -11.39
C ASP A 75 -0.20 -4.16 -10.54
N PRO A 76 -1.47 -3.73 -10.64
CA PRO A 76 -2.00 -2.67 -9.80
C PRO A 76 -2.43 -3.18 -8.44
N ILE A 77 -2.32 -2.32 -7.42
CA ILE A 77 -3.00 -2.45 -6.13
C ILE A 77 -4.03 -1.33 -6.06
N LEU A 78 -5.28 -1.67 -6.24
CA LEU A 78 -6.40 -0.73 -6.15
C LEU A 78 -6.61 -0.34 -4.68
N GLN A 79 -6.42 0.93 -4.33
CA GLN A 79 -6.85 1.41 -3.02
C GLN A 79 -8.34 1.77 -3.09
N ILE A 80 -9.10 1.36 -2.07
CA ILE A 80 -10.52 1.67 -1.94
C ILE A 80 -10.84 2.13 -0.52
N THR A 81 -11.45 3.32 -0.42
CA THR A 81 -11.84 3.93 0.86
C THR A 81 -13.33 3.75 1.13
N CYS A 82 -13.66 3.69 2.43
CA CYS A 82 -15.05 3.67 2.89
C CYS A 82 -15.69 5.07 2.92
N ARG A 83 -14.86 6.13 2.79
CA ARG A 83 -15.28 7.53 2.97
C ARG A 83 -16.28 8.00 1.93
N ASP A 84 -16.03 7.70 0.65
CA ASP A 84 -16.71 8.38 -0.46
C ASP A 84 -17.86 7.56 -1.06
N ARG A 85 -18.02 6.29 -0.67
CA ARG A 85 -18.92 5.32 -1.31
C ARG A 85 -19.74 4.54 -0.31
N ASN A 86 -21.03 4.29 -0.66
CA ASN A 86 -21.82 3.32 0.06
C ASN A 86 -21.53 1.88 -0.43
N ARG A 87 -22.09 0.89 0.25
CA ARG A 87 -21.89 -0.54 -0.04
C ARG A 87 -22.30 -0.96 -1.46
N LEU A 88 -23.25 -0.27 -2.10
CA LEU A 88 -23.62 -0.56 -3.49
C LEU A 88 -22.51 -0.15 -4.44
N ALA A 89 -22.01 1.08 -4.31
CA ALA A 89 -20.93 1.60 -5.12
C ALA A 89 -19.64 0.79 -4.94
N ILE A 90 -19.29 0.43 -3.69
CA ILE A 90 -18.11 -0.40 -3.39
C ILE A 90 -18.22 -1.77 -4.08
N GLN A 91 -19.34 -2.46 -3.98
CA GLN A 91 -19.53 -3.75 -4.65
C GLN A 91 -19.49 -3.63 -6.19
N SER A 92 -20.07 -2.55 -6.75
CA SER A 92 -19.99 -2.28 -8.18
C SER A 92 -18.54 -2.07 -8.64
N GLU A 93 -17.75 -1.29 -7.89
CA GLU A 93 -16.32 -1.07 -8.22
C GLU A 93 -15.51 -2.36 -8.09
N LEU A 94 -15.75 -3.18 -7.06
CA LEU A 94 -15.09 -4.47 -6.92
C LEU A 94 -15.40 -5.40 -8.09
N MET A 95 -16.68 -5.52 -8.51
CA MET A 95 -17.04 -6.29 -9.70
C MET A 95 -16.34 -5.74 -10.95
N GLY A 96 -16.31 -4.42 -11.12
CA GLY A 96 -15.58 -3.75 -12.21
C GLY A 96 -14.08 -4.03 -12.18
N ALA A 97 -13.44 -3.94 -11.01
CA ALA A 97 -12.04 -4.26 -10.82
C ALA A 97 -11.73 -5.71 -11.22
N SER A 98 -12.54 -6.67 -10.73
CA SER A 98 -12.40 -8.08 -11.09
C SER A 98 -12.54 -8.31 -12.60
N ALA A 99 -13.53 -7.69 -13.23
CA ALA A 99 -13.76 -7.78 -14.69
C ALA A 99 -12.59 -7.19 -15.50
N LEU A 100 -11.93 -6.16 -14.97
CA LEU A 100 -10.72 -5.57 -15.54
C LEU A 100 -9.44 -6.37 -15.19
N GLY A 101 -9.54 -7.47 -14.42
CA GLY A 101 -8.39 -8.27 -13.97
C GLY A 101 -7.49 -7.57 -12.96
N ILE A 102 -8.05 -6.64 -12.19
CA ILE A 102 -7.41 -5.95 -11.07
C ILE A 102 -7.77 -6.75 -9.81
N ASN A 103 -6.81 -7.50 -9.29
CA ASN A 103 -7.07 -8.46 -8.22
C ASN A 103 -6.55 -8.00 -6.85
N ASN A 104 -5.46 -7.22 -6.79
CA ASN A 104 -4.97 -6.70 -5.51
C ASN A 104 -5.79 -5.49 -5.10
N VAL A 105 -6.34 -5.52 -3.90
CA VAL A 105 -7.17 -4.43 -3.38
C VAL A 105 -6.74 -4.11 -1.94
N LEU A 106 -6.31 -2.88 -1.70
CA LEU A 106 -5.99 -2.37 -0.37
C LEU A 106 -7.18 -1.60 0.20
N THR A 107 -7.72 -2.10 1.31
CA THR A 107 -8.90 -1.48 1.95
C THR A 107 -8.49 -0.45 3.00
N LEU A 108 -9.08 0.74 2.92
CA LEU A 108 -8.77 1.89 3.77
C LEU A 108 -10.04 2.51 4.35
N ALA A 109 -9.90 3.22 5.48
CA ALA A 109 -10.98 4.08 5.98
C ALA A 109 -11.13 5.33 5.11
N GLY A 110 -10.04 5.95 4.73
CA GLY A 110 -9.94 7.25 4.07
C GLY A 110 -9.73 8.39 5.07
N ASP A 111 -9.07 9.45 4.62
CA ASP A 111 -8.80 10.65 5.42
C ASP A 111 -10.10 11.39 5.76
N PRO A 112 -10.18 12.09 6.89
CA PRO A 112 -11.35 12.90 7.22
C PRO A 112 -11.63 13.98 6.17
N VAL A 113 -12.88 14.13 5.72
CA VAL A 113 -13.30 15.13 4.70
C VAL A 113 -12.87 16.54 5.05
N LYS A 114 -12.87 16.90 6.35
CA LYS A 114 -12.42 18.22 6.84
C LYS A 114 -10.98 18.59 6.48
N ASN A 115 -10.15 17.59 6.14
CA ASN A 115 -8.75 17.78 5.76
C ASN A 115 -8.60 18.14 4.26
N GLY A 116 -9.65 17.90 3.46
CA GLY A 116 -9.66 18.14 2.02
C GLY A 116 -10.01 19.57 1.62
N ASP A 117 -10.17 19.75 0.33
CA ASP A 117 -10.52 21.02 -0.32
C ASP A 117 -12.03 21.26 -0.39
N GLN A 118 -12.85 20.21 -0.28
CA GLN A 118 -14.32 20.26 -0.31
C GLN A 118 -14.92 19.96 1.06
N LYS A 119 -14.79 20.90 1.99
CA LYS A 119 -15.12 20.70 3.41
C LYS A 119 -16.59 20.39 3.68
N ASP A 120 -17.48 20.75 2.77
CA ASP A 120 -18.95 20.51 2.87
C ASP A 120 -19.35 19.15 2.27
N ALA A 121 -18.45 18.43 1.63
CA ALA A 121 -18.72 17.08 1.13
C ALA A 121 -19.15 16.17 2.30
N LYS A 122 -20.11 15.27 2.03
CA LYS A 122 -20.62 14.35 3.06
C LYS A 122 -19.87 13.05 3.00
N ALA A 123 -19.18 12.71 4.08
CA ALA A 123 -18.62 11.37 4.25
C ALA A 123 -19.76 10.34 4.32
N VAL A 124 -19.59 9.21 3.67
CA VAL A 124 -20.59 8.14 3.59
C VAL A 124 -20.40 7.15 4.73
N PHE A 125 -19.25 6.48 4.82
CA PHE A 125 -18.93 5.49 5.84
C PHE A 125 -20.10 4.53 6.15
N ASP A 126 -20.83 4.09 5.10
CA ASP A 126 -21.90 3.10 5.22
C ASP A 126 -21.37 1.73 5.71
N ILE A 127 -20.14 1.44 5.35
CA ILE A 127 -19.38 0.26 5.81
C ILE A 127 -17.96 0.67 6.15
N ASN A 128 -17.23 -0.21 6.83
CA ASN A 128 -15.82 -0.01 7.16
C ASN A 128 -14.89 -0.92 6.33
N SER A 129 -13.57 -0.73 6.46
CA SER A 129 -12.57 -1.49 5.70
C SER A 129 -12.63 -3.00 5.96
N LYS A 130 -12.97 -3.45 7.17
CA LYS A 130 -13.16 -4.87 7.48
C LYS A 130 -14.34 -5.46 6.71
N THR A 131 -15.44 -4.72 6.60
CA THR A 131 -16.62 -5.14 5.80
C THR A 131 -16.26 -5.28 4.33
N ILE A 132 -15.38 -4.41 3.76
CA ILE A 132 -14.91 -4.58 2.38
C ILE A 132 -14.11 -5.87 2.21
N LEU A 133 -13.26 -6.24 3.19
CA LEU A 133 -12.56 -7.53 3.18
C LEU A 133 -13.54 -8.70 3.15
N THR A 134 -14.56 -8.68 4.00
CA THR A 134 -15.62 -9.71 4.03
C THR A 134 -16.39 -9.80 2.69
N ILE A 135 -16.67 -8.67 2.06
CA ILE A 135 -17.32 -8.64 0.74
C ILE A 135 -16.44 -9.34 -0.31
N MET A 136 -15.15 -9.04 -0.34
CA MET A 136 -14.22 -9.67 -1.27
C MET A 136 -14.07 -11.17 -0.99
N ASP A 137 -14.03 -11.56 0.28
CA ASP A 137 -13.97 -12.97 0.67
C ASP A 137 -15.22 -13.74 0.18
N ALA A 138 -16.43 -13.19 0.37
CA ALA A 138 -17.66 -13.77 -0.13
C ALA A 138 -17.70 -13.82 -1.68
N MET A 139 -17.21 -12.79 -2.37
CA MET A 139 -17.13 -12.79 -3.83
C MET A 139 -16.13 -13.84 -4.36
N ASN A 140 -15.03 -14.09 -3.63
CA ASN A 140 -14.04 -15.09 -3.99
C ASN A 140 -14.52 -16.52 -3.71
N ASN A 141 -15.00 -16.78 -2.50
CA ASN A 141 -15.26 -18.11 -2.01
C ASN A 141 -16.69 -18.58 -2.29
N ASP A 142 -17.68 -17.73 -2.03
CA ASP A 142 -19.09 -18.06 -2.20
C ASP A 142 -19.65 -17.64 -3.55
N GLY A 143 -19.02 -16.71 -4.25
CA GLY A 143 -19.53 -16.11 -5.47
C GLY A 143 -20.79 -15.29 -5.22
N LYS A 144 -20.86 -14.55 -4.10
CA LYS A 144 -22.05 -13.79 -3.69
C LYS A 144 -21.73 -12.35 -3.35
N THR A 145 -22.72 -11.50 -3.60
CA THR A 145 -22.75 -10.13 -3.07
C THR A 145 -23.09 -10.14 -1.57
N MET A 146 -22.93 -9.00 -0.91
CA MET A 146 -23.29 -8.82 0.51
C MET A 146 -24.77 -9.15 0.81
N SER A 147 -25.67 -8.99 -0.15
CA SER A 147 -27.09 -9.33 -0.01
C SER A 147 -27.41 -10.82 -0.29
N GLY A 148 -26.40 -11.64 -0.59
CA GLY A 148 -26.56 -13.05 -0.94
C GLY A 148 -26.91 -13.31 -2.42
N ARG A 149 -26.96 -12.26 -3.27
CA ARG A 149 -27.19 -12.43 -4.71
C ARG A 149 -25.99 -13.11 -5.36
N GLU A 150 -26.21 -14.14 -6.15
CA GLU A 150 -25.16 -14.89 -6.84
C GLU A 150 -24.50 -14.08 -7.96
N LEU A 151 -23.19 -14.20 -8.07
CA LEU A 151 -22.38 -13.72 -9.19
C LEU A 151 -22.32 -14.82 -10.26
N GLN A 152 -22.40 -14.44 -11.51
CA GLN A 152 -22.20 -15.38 -12.63
C GLN A 152 -20.79 -15.98 -12.66
N THR A 153 -19.80 -15.20 -12.20
CA THR A 153 -18.40 -15.59 -12.12
C THR A 153 -17.83 -15.11 -10.80
N LYS A 154 -17.15 -16.00 -10.06
CA LYS A 154 -16.43 -15.66 -8.84
C LYS A 154 -15.29 -14.72 -9.13
N SER A 155 -14.95 -13.86 -8.18
CA SER A 155 -13.72 -13.05 -8.23
C SER A 155 -12.49 -13.86 -7.78
N SER A 156 -11.33 -13.23 -7.92
CA SER A 156 -10.04 -13.80 -7.45
C SER A 156 -9.20 -12.71 -6.77
N PHE A 157 -9.82 -11.94 -5.88
CA PHE A 157 -9.13 -10.88 -5.16
C PHE A 157 -8.03 -11.42 -4.26
N PHE A 158 -6.97 -10.63 -4.15
CA PHE A 158 -5.91 -10.74 -3.16
C PHE A 158 -6.02 -9.51 -2.25
N PRO A 159 -6.82 -9.61 -1.16
CA PRO A 159 -7.18 -8.45 -0.36
C PRO A 159 -6.06 -8.04 0.58
N GLY A 160 -5.86 -6.73 0.75
CA GLY A 160 -4.93 -6.15 1.69
C GLY A 160 -5.57 -5.18 2.66
N GLY A 161 -4.87 -4.92 3.74
CA GLY A 161 -5.20 -3.91 4.73
C GLY A 161 -4.01 -3.06 5.10
N ALA A 162 -4.25 -1.88 5.68
CA ALA A 162 -3.20 -1.03 6.21
C ALA A 162 -2.97 -1.27 7.70
N ALA A 163 -1.73 -1.01 8.16
CA ALA A 163 -1.36 -1.00 9.57
C ALA A 163 -0.35 0.13 9.86
N ILE A 164 -0.09 0.34 11.14
CA ILE A 164 0.96 1.22 11.64
C ILE A 164 1.90 0.37 12.48
N VAL A 165 3.21 0.48 12.24
CA VAL A 165 4.22 -0.13 13.11
C VAL A 165 4.28 0.68 14.41
N HIS A 166 4.22 0.02 15.52
CA HIS A 166 4.29 0.65 16.84
C HIS A 166 5.03 -0.27 17.82
N GLU A 167 5.49 0.27 18.94
CA GLU A 167 6.10 -0.55 19.99
C GLU A 167 5.08 -1.55 20.53
N PRO A 168 5.34 -2.85 20.45
CA PRO A 168 4.48 -3.85 21.07
C PRO A 168 4.71 -3.85 22.59
N GLU A 169 3.66 -3.59 23.36
CA GLU A 169 3.68 -3.76 24.81
C GLU A 169 3.83 -5.26 25.19
N ASP A 170 4.30 -5.57 26.39
CA ASP A 170 4.57 -6.96 26.83
C ASP A 170 3.39 -7.92 26.62
N ASN A 171 2.17 -7.43 26.80
CA ASN A 171 0.92 -8.18 26.59
C ASN A 171 0.18 -7.79 25.31
N TRP A 172 0.87 -7.21 24.33
CA TRP A 172 0.21 -6.81 23.10
C TRP A 172 -0.32 -8.01 22.32
N ASP A 173 -1.64 -7.98 22.10
CA ASP A 173 -2.35 -8.92 21.24
C ASP A 173 -2.63 -8.22 19.89
N PRO A 174 -2.14 -8.74 18.75
CA PRO A 174 -2.39 -8.18 17.42
C PRO A 174 -3.83 -8.42 16.96
N LYS A 175 -4.81 -8.24 17.84
CA LYS A 175 -6.23 -8.51 17.60
C LYS A 175 -6.75 -7.85 16.32
N VAL A 176 -6.37 -6.59 16.05
CA VAL A 176 -6.81 -5.88 14.85
C VAL A 176 -6.29 -6.56 13.58
N LEU A 177 -5.07 -7.07 13.59
CA LEU A 177 -4.48 -7.81 12.47
C LEU A 177 -5.11 -9.21 12.34
N SER A 178 -5.32 -9.90 13.46
CA SER A 178 -6.03 -11.18 13.51
C SER A 178 -7.44 -11.09 12.95
N GLU A 179 -8.16 -10.02 13.27
CA GLU A 179 -9.48 -9.75 12.70
C GLU A 179 -9.40 -9.50 11.19
N LYS A 180 -8.42 -8.72 10.70
CA LYS A 180 -8.22 -8.52 9.26
C LYS A 180 -7.96 -9.84 8.54
N ALA A 181 -7.11 -10.70 9.10
CA ALA A 181 -6.85 -12.04 8.55
C ALA A 181 -8.13 -12.89 8.50
N SER A 182 -8.96 -12.86 9.56
CA SER A 182 -10.21 -13.62 9.62
C SER A 182 -11.28 -13.08 8.64
N PHE A 183 -11.21 -11.81 8.25
CA PHE A 183 -12.04 -11.19 7.23
C PHE A 183 -11.48 -11.34 5.81
N GLY A 184 -10.42 -12.12 5.60
CA GLY A 184 -9.89 -12.46 4.29
C GLY A 184 -8.68 -11.64 3.83
N ALA A 185 -8.10 -10.76 4.66
CA ALA A 185 -6.85 -10.09 4.31
C ALA A 185 -5.73 -11.10 4.08
N ARG A 186 -4.93 -10.88 3.03
CA ARG A 186 -3.78 -11.70 2.64
C ARG A 186 -2.46 -10.93 2.74
N PHE A 187 -2.49 -9.62 2.70
CA PHE A 187 -1.30 -8.80 2.92
C PHE A 187 -1.63 -7.55 3.75
N ILE A 188 -0.62 -7.04 4.39
CA ILE A 188 -0.65 -5.79 5.14
C ILE A 188 0.43 -4.87 4.57
N GLN A 189 0.08 -3.64 4.23
CA GLN A 189 1.03 -2.56 3.96
C GLN A 189 1.03 -1.60 5.14
N THR A 190 2.22 -1.27 5.66
CA THR A 190 2.30 -0.36 6.79
C THR A 190 2.48 1.10 6.36
N GLN A 191 2.19 2.01 7.29
CA GLN A 191 2.62 3.40 7.19
C GLN A 191 4.16 3.46 7.27
N PHE A 192 4.77 4.61 6.94
CA PHE A 192 6.22 4.81 7.01
C PHE A 192 6.81 4.41 8.36
N CYS A 193 7.83 3.56 8.32
CA CYS A 193 8.64 3.23 9.49
C CYS A 193 10.12 3.18 9.11
N TYR A 194 10.92 4.11 9.64
CA TYR A 194 12.35 4.23 9.42
C TYR A 194 13.18 3.65 10.58
N ASP A 195 12.55 2.91 11.49
CA ASP A 195 13.20 2.28 12.65
C ASP A 195 13.23 0.77 12.47
N VAL A 196 14.41 0.24 12.10
CA VAL A 196 14.63 -1.20 11.86
C VAL A 196 14.36 -2.03 13.11
N GLU A 197 14.86 -1.58 14.27
CA GLU A 197 14.72 -2.31 15.52
C GLU A 197 13.25 -2.38 15.97
N LEU A 198 12.50 -1.30 15.75
CA LEU A 198 11.07 -1.30 16.02
C LEU A 198 10.32 -2.26 15.09
N VAL A 199 10.64 -2.24 13.77
CA VAL A 199 10.04 -3.20 12.82
C VAL A 199 10.33 -4.62 13.25
N LYS A 200 11.56 -4.92 13.67
CA LYS A 200 11.96 -6.25 14.14
C LYS A 200 11.11 -6.69 15.33
N ARG A 201 11.05 -5.91 16.40
CA ARG A 201 10.24 -6.22 17.58
C ARG A 201 8.74 -6.41 17.25
N TYR A 202 8.22 -5.51 16.40
CA TYR A 202 6.81 -5.58 15.96
C TYR A 202 6.50 -6.85 15.18
N ILE A 203 7.37 -7.22 14.24
CA ILE A 203 7.18 -8.42 13.40
C ILE A 203 7.46 -9.71 14.18
N GLU A 204 8.44 -9.74 15.07
CA GLU A 204 8.66 -10.89 15.97
C GLU A 204 7.38 -11.25 16.75
N ARG A 205 6.68 -10.25 17.30
CA ARG A 205 5.40 -10.48 17.99
C ARG A 205 4.29 -11.00 17.05
N ILE A 206 4.31 -10.60 15.79
CA ILE A 206 3.38 -11.10 14.78
C ILE A 206 3.70 -12.55 14.41
N VAL A 207 4.97 -12.89 14.24
CA VAL A 207 5.46 -14.25 13.98
C VAL A 207 5.07 -15.18 15.14
N ASP A 208 5.27 -14.78 16.38
CA ASP A 208 4.89 -15.55 17.59
C ASP A 208 3.41 -15.93 17.63
N THR A 209 2.54 -15.14 16.98
CA THR A 209 1.10 -15.42 16.90
C THR A 209 0.68 -16.25 15.68
N GLY A 210 1.61 -16.61 14.80
CA GLY A 210 1.35 -17.32 13.55
C GLY A 210 0.65 -16.47 12.46
N LEU A 211 0.55 -15.15 12.64
CA LEU A 211 -0.11 -14.27 11.67
C LEU A 211 0.72 -14.11 10.39
N SER A 212 2.05 -14.21 10.46
CA SER A 212 2.95 -14.18 9.32
C SER A 212 2.77 -15.39 8.37
N GLU A 213 2.19 -16.49 8.83
CA GLU A 213 1.80 -17.63 7.98
C GLU A 213 0.47 -17.41 7.24
N ARG A 214 -0.32 -16.42 7.67
CA ARG A 214 -1.65 -16.13 7.14
C ARG A 214 -1.68 -14.89 6.26
N MET A 215 -0.78 -13.95 6.49
CA MET A 215 -0.69 -12.67 5.80
C MET A 215 0.76 -12.28 5.53
N TYR A 216 1.00 -11.63 4.41
CA TYR A 216 2.29 -11.05 4.06
C TYR A 216 2.40 -9.62 4.62
N PHE A 217 3.53 -9.28 5.24
CA PHE A 217 3.79 -7.95 5.80
C PHE A 217 4.77 -7.18 4.90
N ILE A 218 4.33 -6.05 4.38
CA ILE A 218 5.09 -5.18 3.47
C ILE A 218 5.26 -3.83 4.16
N ILE A 219 6.51 -3.47 4.51
CA ILE A 219 6.79 -2.32 5.36
C ILE A 219 6.86 -1.03 4.54
N GLY A 220 6.14 -0.01 4.99
CA GLY A 220 6.11 1.30 4.37
C GLY A 220 7.37 2.10 4.65
N ILE A 221 8.07 2.52 3.60
CA ILE A 221 9.22 3.42 3.62
C ILE A 221 9.25 4.25 2.34
N GLY A 222 10.26 5.08 2.19
CA GLY A 222 10.51 5.76 0.92
C GLY A 222 11.74 6.65 0.94
N PRO A 223 12.33 6.95 -0.23
CA PRO A 223 13.48 7.83 -0.32
C PRO A 223 13.10 9.25 0.13
N LEU A 224 13.76 9.74 1.17
CA LEU A 224 13.55 11.07 1.71
C LEU A 224 14.07 12.12 0.73
N ARG A 225 13.37 13.24 0.62
CA ARG A 225 13.76 14.32 -0.28
C ARG A 225 14.68 15.35 0.40
N SER A 226 14.46 15.57 1.69
CA SER A 226 15.21 16.56 2.47
C SER A 226 14.96 16.36 3.96
N GLU A 227 15.86 16.88 4.79
CA GLU A 227 15.69 16.96 6.24
C GLU A 227 14.37 17.65 6.62
N LYS A 228 14.00 18.74 5.94
CA LYS A 228 12.72 19.43 6.15
C LYS A 228 11.52 18.52 5.89
N SER A 229 11.57 17.69 4.85
CA SER A 229 10.50 16.72 4.57
C SER A 229 10.44 15.62 5.62
N ALA A 230 11.58 15.12 6.11
CA ALA A 230 11.65 14.13 7.18
C ALA A 230 11.04 14.67 8.49
N LYS A 231 11.40 15.88 8.89
CA LYS A 231 10.79 16.56 10.05
C LYS A 231 9.27 16.73 9.90
N TRP A 232 8.83 17.18 8.72
CA TRP A 232 7.40 17.31 8.44
C TRP A 232 6.66 15.96 8.54
N MET A 233 7.25 14.89 8.00
CA MET A 233 6.66 13.54 8.09
C MET A 233 6.54 13.09 9.54
N LYS A 234 7.59 13.29 10.35
CA LYS A 234 7.57 12.98 11.78
C LYS A 234 6.47 13.70 12.53
N ASP A 235 6.31 15.01 12.27
CA ASP A 235 5.42 15.87 13.07
C ASP A 235 3.96 15.87 12.60
N LYS A 236 3.73 15.61 11.31
CA LYS A 236 2.41 15.87 10.67
C LYS A 236 1.79 14.64 10.02
N LEU A 237 2.58 13.64 9.66
CA LEU A 237 2.05 12.46 8.97
C LEU A 237 1.73 11.37 10.00
N PHE A 238 0.45 11.18 10.25
CA PHE A 238 -0.04 10.25 11.27
C PHE A 238 0.50 8.83 11.06
N GLY A 239 1.02 8.25 12.13
CA GLY A 239 1.53 6.87 12.12
C GLY A 239 2.92 6.69 11.54
N THR A 240 3.59 7.77 11.13
CA THR A 240 4.99 7.72 10.68
C THR A 240 5.94 7.55 11.87
N VAL A 241 6.84 6.57 11.78
CA VAL A 241 7.95 6.40 12.71
C VAL A 241 9.22 6.91 12.06
N MET A 242 9.79 7.99 12.60
CA MET A 242 10.97 8.68 12.10
C MET A 242 11.96 8.94 13.23
N PRO A 243 13.02 8.11 13.37
CA PRO A 243 14.08 8.33 14.36
C PRO A 243 14.85 9.65 14.14
N ASP A 244 15.29 10.29 15.25
CA ASP A 244 16.11 11.49 15.16
C ASP A 244 17.46 11.27 14.48
N SER A 245 17.98 10.04 14.51
CA SER A 245 19.19 9.65 13.79
C SER A 245 19.06 9.82 12.27
N ILE A 246 17.91 9.46 11.71
CA ILE A 246 17.59 9.64 10.27
C ILE A 246 17.54 11.13 9.93
N ILE A 247 16.87 11.93 10.75
CA ILE A 247 16.80 13.39 10.54
C ILE A 247 18.20 14.03 10.59
N LYS A 248 19.03 13.66 11.59
CA LYS A 248 20.41 14.16 11.71
C LYS A 248 21.29 13.74 10.53
N ARG A 249 21.10 12.51 10.04
CA ARG A 249 21.81 12.00 8.87
C ARG A 249 21.47 12.82 7.63
N MET A 250 20.18 13.11 7.40
CA MET A 250 19.72 14.00 6.34
C MET A 250 20.27 15.42 6.46
N GLU A 251 20.30 15.98 7.69
CA GLU A 251 20.79 17.32 7.96
C GLU A 251 22.30 17.44 7.67
N GLY A 252 23.09 16.40 7.96
CA GLY A 252 24.53 16.37 7.72
C GLY A 252 24.95 16.17 6.27
N SER A 253 24.02 15.84 5.36
CA SER A 253 24.35 15.57 3.97
C SER A 253 24.30 16.82 3.09
N ASN A 254 25.31 16.97 2.22
CA ASN A 254 25.33 18.00 1.17
C ASN A 254 24.43 17.64 -0.04
N ASP A 255 24.14 16.35 -0.26
CA ASP A 255 23.18 15.85 -1.24
C ASP A 255 22.07 15.06 -0.55
N GLN A 256 21.08 15.77 -0.06
CA GLN A 256 19.99 15.18 0.70
C GLN A 256 19.11 14.24 -0.13
N ILE A 257 19.03 14.42 -1.45
CA ILE A 257 18.25 13.53 -2.32
C ILE A 257 18.95 12.17 -2.42
N GLN A 258 20.27 12.17 -2.65
CA GLN A 258 21.06 10.94 -2.67
C GLN A 258 21.05 10.26 -1.31
N GLU A 259 21.29 11.02 -0.23
CA GLU A 259 21.26 10.50 1.14
C GLU A 259 19.94 9.83 1.49
N GLY A 260 18.82 10.44 1.08
CA GLY A 260 17.49 9.85 1.28
C GLY A 260 17.27 8.56 0.49
N ALA A 261 17.88 8.43 -0.68
CA ALA A 261 17.87 7.19 -1.46
C ALA A 261 18.73 6.11 -0.78
N ASP A 262 19.93 6.47 -0.30
CA ASP A 262 20.86 5.57 0.38
C ASP A 262 20.22 5.03 1.68
N ILE A 263 19.64 5.90 2.51
CA ILE A 263 18.89 5.51 3.70
C ILE A 263 17.79 4.49 3.36
N CYS A 264 17.03 4.77 2.31
CA CYS A 264 15.93 3.88 1.92
C CYS A 264 16.44 2.53 1.42
N ALA A 265 17.55 2.49 0.67
CA ALA A 265 18.18 1.25 0.19
C ALA A 265 18.69 0.40 1.36
N GLU A 266 19.39 0.99 2.33
CA GLU A 266 19.86 0.32 3.54
C GLU A 266 18.70 -0.25 4.39
N LEU A 267 17.58 0.47 4.45
CA LEU A 267 16.38 -0.02 5.13
C LEU A 267 15.76 -1.22 4.41
N ILE A 268 15.70 -1.21 3.08
CA ILE A 268 15.22 -2.36 2.29
C ILE A 268 16.09 -3.59 2.57
N GLU A 269 17.42 -3.44 2.55
CA GLU A 269 18.37 -4.51 2.88
C GLU A 269 18.12 -5.06 4.29
N SER A 270 18.01 -4.16 5.29
CA SER A 270 17.75 -4.53 6.68
C SER A 270 16.42 -5.27 6.84
N PHE A 271 15.36 -4.80 6.19
CA PHE A 271 14.03 -5.43 6.29
C PHE A 271 13.98 -6.80 5.64
N ARG A 272 14.75 -7.05 4.59
CA ARG A 272 14.85 -8.36 3.95
C ARG A 272 15.40 -9.44 4.88
N GLU A 273 16.21 -9.06 5.87
CA GLU A 273 16.81 -9.98 6.85
C GLU A 273 15.89 -10.25 8.06
N ILE A 274 14.74 -9.56 8.17
CA ILE A 274 13.78 -9.77 9.27
C ILE A 274 12.78 -10.86 8.88
N GLU A 275 12.80 -11.98 9.60
CA GLU A 275 11.80 -13.05 9.43
C GLU A 275 10.39 -12.49 9.60
N GLY A 276 9.48 -12.82 8.68
CA GLY A 276 8.10 -12.33 8.68
C GLY A 276 7.90 -11.00 7.96
N VAL A 277 8.95 -10.32 7.48
CA VAL A 277 8.84 -9.20 6.55
C VAL A 277 8.93 -9.74 5.11
N HIS A 278 7.95 -9.43 4.29
CA HIS A 278 7.80 -10.00 2.95
C HIS A 278 8.02 -8.98 1.84
N GLY A 279 8.29 -7.72 2.18
CA GLY A 279 8.51 -6.69 1.19
C GLY A 279 8.61 -5.27 1.75
N ALA A 280 8.89 -4.31 0.85
CA ALA A 280 8.86 -2.90 1.12
C ALA A 280 7.83 -2.18 0.22
N HIS A 281 7.09 -1.26 0.82
CA HIS A 281 6.14 -0.38 0.14
C HIS A 281 6.71 1.02 0.03
N LEU A 282 7.09 1.43 -1.19
CA LEU A 282 7.81 2.67 -1.44
C LEU A 282 6.85 3.82 -1.72
N MET A 283 6.70 4.70 -0.76
CA MET A 283 5.94 5.94 -0.88
C MET A 283 6.92 7.12 -1.01
N ALA A 284 6.94 7.79 -2.16
CA ALA A 284 7.89 8.85 -2.46
C ALA A 284 7.17 10.13 -2.94
N PRO A 285 6.44 10.84 -2.07
CA PRO A 285 5.75 12.06 -2.44
C PRO A 285 6.74 13.08 -3.02
N ARG A 286 6.50 13.50 -4.29
CA ARG A 286 7.36 14.46 -5.02
C ARG A 286 8.81 14.01 -5.23
N ASN A 287 9.13 12.72 -5.05
CA ASN A 287 10.47 12.13 -5.24
C ASN A 287 10.40 10.76 -5.93
N LEU A 288 9.42 10.54 -6.79
CA LEU A 288 9.17 9.25 -7.43
C LEU A 288 10.38 8.75 -8.24
N SER A 289 11.12 9.67 -8.85
CA SER A 289 12.32 9.36 -9.65
C SER A 289 13.49 8.77 -8.84
N ALA A 290 13.49 8.87 -7.51
CA ALA A 290 14.51 8.25 -6.68
C ALA A 290 14.26 6.74 -6.48
N ILE A 291 13.03 6.24 -6.66
CA ILE A 291 12.69 4.83 -6.42
C ILE A 291 13.54 3.85 -7.25
N PRO A 292 13.70 4.01 -8.57
CA PRO A 292 14.48 3.06 -9.37
C PRO A 292 15.92 2.90 -8.89
N GLU A 293 16.61 3.99 -8.57
CA GLU A 293 17.98 3.94 -8.08
C GLU A 293 18.04 3.33 -6.67
N THR A 294 17.13 3.70 -5.78
CA THR A 294 16.99 3.10 -4.44
C THR A 294 16.84 1.57 -4.51
N VAL A 295 15.96 1.07 -5.38
CA VAL A 295 15.73 -0.38 -5.53
C VAL A 295 16.96 -1.07 -6.11
N LYS A 296 17.63 -0.45 -7.09
CA LYS A 296 18.87 -0.97 -7.66
C LYS A 296 19.98 -1.05 -6.61
N GLN A 297 20.16 -0.01 -5.79
CA GLN A 297 21.15 0.04 -4.72
C GLN A 297 20.89 -1.03 -3.64
N SER A 298 19.64 -1.33 -3.31
CA SER A 298 19.28 -2.38 -2.35
C SER A 298 19.53 -3.82 -2.84
N GLY A 299 20.00 -3.99 -4.08
CA GLY A 299 20.29 -5.31 -4.65
C GLY A 299 19.07 -6.19 -4.92
N ILE A 300 17.84 -5.64 -4.85
CA ILE A 300 16.62 -6.39 -5.18
C ILE A 300 16.46 -6.44 -6.71
N THR A 301 16.17 -7.63 -7.20
CA THR A 301 15.82 -7.87 -8.62
C THR A 301 14.31 -8.02 -8.77
N ILE A 302 13.71 -7.26 -9.69
CA ILE A 302 12.28 -7.25 -10.00
C ILE A 302 11.93 -8.31 -11.05
#